data_34a6e958d6025217d787b6567de0e4b5
#
_entry.id   34a6e958d6025217d787b6567de0e4b5
#
_cell.length_a   1.000
_cell.length_b   1.000
_cell.length_c   1.000
_cell.angle_alpha   90.00
_cell.angle_beta   90.00
_cell.angle_gamma   90.00
#
_symmetry.space_group_name_H-M   'P 1'
#
loop_
_entity.id
_entity.type
_entity.pdbx_description
1 polymer ?
#
loop_
_entity_poly.entity_id
_entity_poly.type
_entity_poly.pdbx_seq_one_letter_code
_entity_poly.pdbx_strand_id
1 'polypeptide(L)'
;MGVNVLASFVIGIILGLSGAAGRGTLTAESLSAALVQLTGVIMLLTVLGGMGFILPMRRRMIFRRDFWLGEPGHARMKPSWLLTFIILVMAIQTAIVLIQLGFSMFGTTLQSPTSDNISEASTNIWMWLYVGLAAPVAEELVFRGVLMRGLKPLGRNFAIVTSALMFGLFHDDVVQGLFAFGCGLLFGFVAMEYSLVWSIVLHVFNNAVLGGVLRGWRACSATRGTRRIRWDFWVFRSSA
;
A
#
# COMPACT_ATOMS: atom_id res chain seq x y z
N MET A 1 2.20 -13.23 -4.64
CA MET A 1 1.73 -14.33 -3.75
C MET A 1 2.76 -15.46 -3.61
N GLY A 2 3.17 -16.18 -4.65
CA GLY A 2 4.05 -17.35 -4.52
C GLY A 2 5.37 -17.15 -3.77
N VAL A 3 6.04 -16.00 -3.97
CA VAL A 3 7.32 -15.71 -3.31
C VAL A 3 7.14 -15.49 -1.80
N ASN A 4 6.04 -14.85 -1.38
CA ASN A 4 5.74 -14.65 0.04
C ASN A 4 5.45 -15.96 0.75
N VAL A 5 4.67 -16.86 0.12
CA VAL A 5 4.38 -18.19 0.65
C VAL A 5 5.67 -19.00 0.79
N LEU A 6 6.53 -18.98 -0.24
CA LEU A 6 7.81 -19.68 -0.20
C LEU A 6 8.75 -19.10 0.88
N ALA A 7 8.86 -17.78 0.98
CA ALA A 7 9.68 -17.13 2.00
C ALA A 7 9.18 -17.44 3.41
N SER A 8 7.87 -17.38 3.65
CA SER A 8 7.28 -17.73 4.94
C SER A 8 7.48 -19.20 5.28
N PHE A 9 7.37 -20.09 4.30
CA PHE A 9 7.62 -21.52 4.47
C PHE A 9 9.08 -21.82 4.83
N VAL A 10 10.04 -21.23 4.11
CA VAL A 10 11.49 -21.39 4.40
C VAL A 10 11.83 -20.86 5.78
N ILE A 11 11.33 -19.69 6.15
CA ILE A 11 11.56 -19.11 7.48
C ILE A 11 10.91 -19.97 8.56
N GLY A 12 9.69 -20.48 8.32
CA GLY A 12 9.03 -21.42 9.24
C GLY A 12 9.86 -22.69 9.46
N ILE A 13 10.47 -23.24 8.42
CA ILE A 13 11.38 -24.38 8.53
C ILE A 13 12.63 -24.01 9.35
N ILE A 14 13.27 -22.87 9.06
CA ILE A 14 14.47 -22.44 9.77
C ILE A 14 14.19 -22.25 11.26
N LEU A 15 13.08 -21.59 11.60
CA LEU A 15 12.65 -21.38 12.98
C LEU A 15 12.29 -22.70 13.66
N GLY A 16 11.61 -23.60 12.95
CA GLY A 16 11.28 -24.95 13.46
C GLY A 16 12.53 -25.78 13.76
N LEU A 17 13.52 -25.77 12.86
CA LEU A 17 14.80 -26.47 13.05
C LEU A 17 15.64 -25.85 14.17
N SER A 18 15.69 -24.50 14.27
CA SER A 18 16.42 -23.82 15.33
C SER A 18 15.78 -24.04 16.72
N GLY A 19 14.45 -24.14 16.78
CA GLY A 19 13.74 -24.48 18.02
C GLY A 19 13.90 -25.92 18.43
N ALA A 20 13.97 -26.85 17.49
CA ALA A 20 14.27 -28.25 17.75
C ALA A 20 15.73 -28.48 18.26
N ALA A 21 16.66 -27.60 17.84
CA ALA A 21 18.03 -27.61 18.31
C ALA A 21 18.24 -26.91 19.68
N GLY A 22 17.29 -26.03 20.07
CA GLY A 22 17.28 -25.30 21.33
C GLY A 22 16.47 -26.01 22.41
N ARG A 23 16.84 -25.86 23.66
CA ARG A 23 16.19 -26.50 24.83
C ARG A 23 14.76 -26.01 25.15
N GLY A 24 14.10 -25.29 24.26
CA GLY A 24 12.73 -24.79 24.43
C GLY A 24 11.76 -25.42 23.42
N THR A 25 10.62 -25.90 23.88
CA THR A 25 9.52 -26.30 23.00
C THR A 25 8.93 -25.06 22.32
N LEU A 26 9.11 -24.93 20.99
CA LEU A 26 8.39 -23.92 20.23
C LEU A 26 6.89 -24.26 20.26
N THR A 27 6.11 -23.41 20.89
CA THR A 27 4.65 -23.47 20.81
C THR A 27 4.20 -22.87 19.48
N ALA A 28 3.06 -23.30 18.95
CA ALA A 28 2.47 -22.72 17.75
C ALA A 28 2.27 -21.19 17.91
N GLU A 29 2.01 -20.73 19.12
CA GLU A 29 1.83 -19.32 19.47
C GLU A 29 3.15 -18.53 19.36
N SER A 30 4.26 -19.07 19.89
CA SER A 30 5.58 -18.41 19.77
C SER A 30 6.08 -18.36 18.32
N LEU A 31 5.76 -19.39 17.52
CA LEU A 31 6.08 -19.44 16.10
C LEU A 31 5.26 -18.40 15.31
N SER A 32 3.95 -18.30 15.57
CA SER A 32 3.09 -17.33 14.93
C SER A 32 3.52 -15.88 15.25
N ALA A 33 3.84 -15.60 16.51
CA ALA A 33 4.36 -14.29 16.92
C ALA A 33 5.67 -13.94 16.20
N ALA A 34 6.60 -14.88 16.07
CA ALA A 34 7.86 -14.69 15.35
C ALA A 34 7.61 -14.42 13.84
N LEU A 35 6.69 -15.15 13.21
CA LEU A 35 6.33 -14.93 11.81
C LEU A 35 5.72 -13.56 11.59
N VAL A 36 4.85 -13.09 12.47
CA VAL A 36 4.27 -11.73 12.41
C VAL A 36 5.38 -10.67 12.50
N GLN A 37 6.34 -10.82 13.40
CA GLN A 37 7.47 -9.89 13.53
C GLN A 37 8.36 -9.88 12.27
N LEU A 38 8.52 -11.02 11.60
CA LEU A 38 9.35 -11.14 10.40
C LEU A 38 8.60 -10.74 9.11
N THR A 39 7.28 -10.59 9.13
CA THR A 39 6.47 -10.29 7.94
C THR A 39 7.00 -9.07 7.18
N GLY A 40 7.32 -7.97 7.88
CA GLY A 40 7.85 -6.77 7.25
C GLY A 40 9.19 -7.01 6.53
N VAL A 41 10.07 -7.80 7.12
CA VAL A 41 11.37 -8.18 6.51
C VAL A 41 11.13 -9.04 5.27
N ILE A 42 10.24 -10.02 5.34
CA ILE A 42 9.89 -10.89 4.21
C ILE A 42 9.33 -10.07 3.05
N MET A 43 8.44 -9.14 3.33
CA MET A 43 7.85 -8.25 2.32
C MET A 43 8.89 -7.35 1.68
N LEU A 44 9.80 -6.77 2.47
CA LEU A 44 10.92 -5.98 1.95
C LEU A 44 11.84 -6.81 1.03
N LEU A 45 12.23 -8.00 1.46
CA LEU A 45 13.04 -8.90 0.63
C LEU A 45 12.33 -9.31 -0.66
N THR A 46 11.01 -9.52 -0.62
CA THR A 46 10.19 -9.83 -1.80
C THR A 46 10.19 -8.67 -2.80
N VAL A 47 10.00 -7.43 -2.31
CA VAL A 47 10.06 -6.25 -3.18
C VAL A 47 11.46 -6.06 -3.77
N LEU A 48 12.50 -6.18 -2.95
CA LEU A 48 13.89 -6.07 -3.42
C LEU A 48 14.22 -7.14 -4.45
N GLY A 49 13.80 -8.39 -4.24
CA GLY A 49 13.95 -9.49 -5.20
C GLY A 49 13.22 -9.23 -6.51
N GLY A 50 11.97 -8.78 -6.45
CA GLY A 50 11.18 -8.39 -7.62
C GLY A 50 11.82 -7.23 -8.39
N MET A 51 12.27 -6.20 -7.68
CA MET A 51 12.99 -5.08 -8.29
C MET A 51 14.33 -5.52 -8.87
N GLY A 52 15.08 -6.39 -8.17
CA GLY A 52 16.31 -6.98 -8.67
C GLY A 52 16.16 -7.72 -10.00
N PHE A 53 14.96 -8.24 -10.29
CA PHE A 53 14.62 -8.84 -11.59
C PHE A 53 14.20 -7.80 -12.64
N ILE A 54 13.35 -6.84 -12.27
CA ILE A 54 12.79 -5.85 -13.21
C ILE A 54 13.83 -4.79 -13.61
N LEU A 55 14.63 -4.29 -12.67
CA LEU A 55 15.59 -3.20 -12.91
C LEU A 55 16.64 -3.54 -14.00
N PRO A 56 17.31 -4.72 -13.97
CA PRO A 56 18.24 -5.09 -15.01
C PRO A 56 17.60 -5.20 -16.41
N MET A 57 16.37 -5.72 -16.49
CA MET A 57 15.64 -5.86 -17.75
C MET A 57 15.31 -4.49 -18.37
N ARG A 58 15.08 -3.49 -17.56
CA ARG A 58 14.71 -2.11 -17.98
C ARG A 58 15.80 -1.08 -17.71
N ARG A 59 17.05 -1.52 -17.48
CA ARG A 59 18.19 -0.64 -17.11
C ARG A 59 18.35 0.56 -18.04
N ARG A 60 18.26 0.37 -19.36
CA ARG A 60 18.42 1.46 -20.33
C ARG A 60 17.40 2.59 -20.16
N MET A 61 16.21 2.28 -19.67
CA MET A 61 15.13 3.24 -19.41
C MET A 61 15.32 3.90 -18.04
N ILE A 62 15.63 3.11 -17.03
CA ILE A 62 15.70 3.55 -15.63
C ILE A 62 16.88 4.50 -15.39
N PHE A 63 18.02 4.30 -16.09
CA PHE A 63 19.19 5.19 -15.97
C PHE A 63 19.04 6.52 -16.72
N ARG A 64 17.95 6.74 -17.44
CA ARG A 64 17.71 8.02 -18.10
C ARG A 64 17.09 9.03 -17.13
N ARG A 65 17.57 10.27 -17.16
CA ARG A 65 17.08 11.35 -16.30
C ARG A 65 15.61 11.67 -16.57
N ASP A 66 15.19 11.64 -17.83
CA ASP A 66 13.81 11.87 -18.26
C ASP A 66 12.83 10.79 -17.75
N PHE A 67 13.32 9.59 -17.43
CA PHE A 67 12.52 8.58 -16.74
C PHE A 67 12.04 9.05 -15.36
N TRP A 68 12.87 9.74 -14.62
CA TRP A 68 12.55 10.19 -13.26
C TRP A 68 11.90 11.56 -13.21
N LEU A 69 12.46 12.51 -13.97
CA LEU A 69 12.12 13.93 -13.87
C LEU A 69 11.12 14.41 -14.93
N GLY A 70 10.69 13.52 -15.84
CA GLY A 70 9.84 13.86 -16.98
C GLY A 70 10.62 14.36 -18.19
N GLU A 71 9.95 14.40 -19.34
CA GLU A 71 10.52 14.90 -20.60
C GLU A 71 10.68 16.44 -20.56
N PRO A 72 11.57 17.01 -21.36
CA PRO A 72 11.65 18.46 -21.51
C PRO A 72 10.29 19.04 -21.90
N GLY A 73 9.82 20.04 -21.16
CA GLY A 73 8.50 20.64 -21.37
C GLY A 73 7.43 20.21 -20.37
N HIS A 74 7.70 19.24 -19.49
CA HIS A 74 6.78 18.92 -18.41
C HIS A 74 6.57 20.09 -17.45
N ALA A 75 5.36 20.20 -16.90
CA ALA A 75 5.02 21.23 -15.94
C ALA A 75 5.89 21.12 -14.67
N ARG A 76 6.26 22.25 -14.09
CA ARG A 76 6.94 22.28 -12.79
C ARG A 76 5.91 22.15 -11.67
N MET A 77 6.12 21.20 -10.76
CA MET A 77 5.30 21.07 -9.57
C MET A 77 5.41 22.31 -8.68
N LYS A 78 4.30 22.97 -8.42
CA LYS A 78 4.20 24.08 -7.47
C LYS A 78 3.67 23.56 -6.13
N PRO A 79 4.03 24.17 -4.98
CA PRO A 79 3.53 23.75 -3.66
C PRO A 79 2.01 23.74 -3.57
N SER A 80 1.32 24.70 -4.23
CA SER A 80 -0.14 24.74 -4.29
C SER A 80 -0.74 23.52 -4.99
N TRP A 81 -0.14 23.07 -6.10
CA TRP A 81 -0.59 21.87 -6.79
C TRP A 81 -0.32 20.61 -5.96
N LEU A 82 0.83 20.53 -5.28
CA LEU A 82 1.10 19.40 -4.37
C LEU A 82 0.03 19.32 -3.27
N LEU A 83 -0.32 20.44 -2.64
CA LEU A 83 -1.38 20.50 -1.65
C LEU A 83 -2.73 20.08 -2.25
N THR A 84 -3.05 20.54 -3.45
CA THR A 84 -4.28 20.14 -4.16
C THR A 84 -4.33 18.62 -4.37
N PHE A 85 -3.23 17.99 -4.78
CA PHE A 85 -3.19 16.54 -4.97
C PHE A 85 -3.32 15.78 -3.64
N ILE A 86 -2.74 16.28 -2.55
CA ILE A 86 -2.94 15.71 -1.21
C ILE A 86 -4.42 15.78 -0.81
N ILE A 87 -5.08 16.92 -1.02
CA ILE A 87 -6.52 17.08 -0.75
C ILE A 87 -7.35 16.11 -1.62
N LEU A 88 -6.98 15.91 -2.89
CA LEU A 88 -7.67 14.97 -3.77
C LEU A 88 -7.53 13.52 -3.28
N VAL A 89 -6.34 13.12 -2.79
CA VAL A 89 -6.16 11.80 -2.15
C VAL A 89 -7.09 11.65 -0.94
N MET A 90 -7.18 12.66 -0.10
CA MET A 90 -8.11 12.67 1.05
C MET A 90 -9.57 12.59 0.61
N ALA A 91 -9.94 13.28 -0.49
CA ALA A 91 -11.29 13.20 -1.05
C ALA A 91 -11.61 11.79 -1.59
N ILE A 92 -10.66 11.14 -2.26
CA ILE A 92 -10.81 9.74 -2.70
C ILE A 92 -11.02 8.83 -1.48
N GLN A 93 -10.20 8.97 -0.44
CA GLN A 93 -10.38 8.20 0.81
C GLN A 93 -11.76 8.42 1.41
N THR A 94 -12.23 9.67 1.47
CA THR A 94 -13.56 10.00 1.99
C THR A 94 -14.66 9.38 1.14
N ALA A 95 -14.53 9.40 -0.19
CA ALA A 95 -15.49 8.76 -1.09
C ALA A 95 -15.62 7.25 -0.83
N ILE A 96 -14.49 6.56 -0.61
CA ILE A 96 -14.52 5.13 -0.26
C ILE A 96 -15.23 4.88 1.09
N VAL A 97 -14.97 5.71 2.09
CA VAL A 97 -15.66 5.62 3.39
C VAL A 97 -17.16 5.84 3.23
N LEU A 98 -17.58 6.80 2.40
CA LEU A 98 -19.00 7.03 2.12
C LEU A 98 -19.65 5.86 1.38
N ILE A 99 -18.95 5.23 0.44
CA ILE A 99 -19.39 3.99 -0.21
C ILE A 99 -19.58 2.88 0.82
N GLN A 100 -18.62 2.65 1.70
CA GLN A 100 -18.73 1.64 2.77
C GLN A 100 -19.92 1.94 3.70
N LEU A 101 -20.11 3.21 4.07
CA LEU A 101 -21.25 3.64 4.88
C LEU A 101 -22.58 3.38 4.15
N GLY A 102 -22.67 3.71 2.86
CA GLY A 102 -23.84 3.44 2.03
C GLY A 102 -24.20 1.95 2.04
N PHE A 103 -23.24 1.06 1.81
CA PHE A 103 -23.49 -0.39 1.86
C PHE A 103 -23.93 -0.85 3.26
N SER A 104 -23.38 -0.28 4.33
CA SER A 104 -23.75 -0.63 5.69
C SER A 104 -25.21 -0.27 6.02
N MET A 105 -25.77 0.78 5.40
CA MET A 105 -27.19 1.15 5.53
C MET A 105 -28.13 0.11 4.93
N PHE A 106 -27.64 -0.70 3.98
CA PHE A 106 -28.38 -1.83 3.40
C PHE A 106 -28.06 -3.17 4.08
N GLY A 107 -27.44 -3.13 5.26
CA GLY A 107 -27.11 -4.35 6.03
C GLY A 107 -25.90 -5.12 5.52
N THR A 108 -25.15 -4.58 4.57
CA THR A 108 -23.94 -5.22 4.02
C THR A 108 -22.69 -4.43 4.45
N THR A 109 -21.75 -5.07 5.12
CA THR A 109 -20.48 -4.44 5.50
C THR A 109 -19.40 -4.76 4.48
N LEU A 110 -18.84 -3.74 3.84
CA LEU A 110 -17.65 -3.88 3.00
C LEU A 110 -16.41 -3.77 3.90
N GLN A 111 -15.81 -4.91 4.22
CA GLN A 111 -14.58 -4.98 5.01
C GLN A 111 -13.35 -4.97 4.08
N SER A 112 -12.22 -4.53 4.62
CA SER A 112 -10.92 -4.61 3.96
C SER A 112 -9.94 -5.42 4.84
N PRO A 113 -9.94 -6.74 4.72
CA PRO A 113 -9.06 -7.61 5.50
C PRO A 113 -7.58 -7.23 5.34
N THR A 114 -7.19 -6.77 4.15
CA THR A 114 -5.83 -6.32 3.88
C THR A 114 -5.46 -5.08 4.71
N SER A 115 -6.37 -4.10 4.81
CA SER A 115 -6.16 -2.90 5.63
C SER A 115 -6.09 -3.23 7.12
N ASP A 116 -6.88 -4.18 7.60
CA ASP A 116 -6.87 -4.62 8.99
C ASP A 116 -5.55 -5.34 9.32
N ASN A 117 -5.12 -6.29 8.50
CA ASN A 117 -3.86 -7.01 8.64
C ASN A 117 -2.64 -6.06 8.60
N ILE A 118 -2.63 -5.07 7.68
CA ILE A 118 -1.59 -4.06 7.62
C ILE A 118 -1.58 -3.21 8.90
N SER A 119 -2.73 -2.88 9.44
CA SER A 119 -2.85 -2.07 10.66
C SER A 119 -2.29 -2.80 11.87
N GLU A 120 -2.56 -4.09 12.03
CA GLU A 120 -2.01 -4.91 13.11
C GLU A 120 -0.50 -5.12 12.99
N ALA A 121 -0.01 -5.44 11.79
CA ALA A 121 1.41 -5.67 11.55
C ALA A 121 2.26 -4.39 11.56
N SER A 122 1.66 -3.20 11.40
CA SER A 122 2.39 -1.93 11.25
C SER A 122 2.98 -1.36 12.54
N THR A 123 2.88 -2.05 13.66
CA THR A 123 3.62 -1.75 14.91
C THR A 123 5.12 -2.01 14.77
N ASN A 124 5.53 -2.79 13.75
CA ASN A 124 6.91 -3.14 13.47
C ASN A 124 7.53 -2.15 12.47
N ILE A 125 8.75 -1.66 12.76
CA ILE A 125 9.50 -0.73 11.90
C ILE A 125 9.72 -1.29 10.48
N TRP A 126 9.95 -2.59 10.34
CA TRP A 126 10.15 -3.23 9.04
C TRP A 126 8.89 -3.21 8.17
N MET A 127 7.74 -3.43 8.79
CA MET A 127 6.46 -3.34 8.11
C MET A 127 6.12 -1.90 7.74
N TRP A 128 6.46 -0.93 8.61
CA TRP A 128 6.30 0.48 8.27
C TRP A 128 7.20 0.90 7.09
N LEU A 129 8.47 0.48 7.08
CA LEU A 129 9.37 0.72 5.95
C LEU A 129 8.85 0.09 4.65
N TYR A 130 8.27 -1.12 4.74
CA TYR A 130 7.67 -1.77 3.59
C TYR A 130 6.46 -0.99 3.08
N VAL A 131 5.43 -0.79 3.92
CA VAL A 131 4.16 -0.17 3.50
C VAL A 131 4.33 1.31 3.18
N GLY A 132 5.14 2.04 3.97
CA GLY A 132 5.29 3.49 3.85
C GLY A 132 6.25 3.92 2.75
N LEU A 133 7.23 3.09 2.40
CA LEU A 133 8.30 3.50 1.48
C LEU A 133 8.56 2.49 0.35
N ALA A 134 8.90 1.25 0.68
CA ALA A 134 9.41 0.31 -0.33
C ALA A 134 8.33 -0.13 -1.32
N ALA A 135 7.13 -0.46 -0.83
CA ALA A 135 5.99 -0.84 -1.70
C ALA A 135 5.57 0.33 -2.60
N PRO A 136 5.29 1.56 -2.08
CA PRO A 136 4.97 2.71 -2.93
C PRO A 136 5.99 2.99 -4.02
N VAL A 137 7.28 2.96 -3.70
CA VAL A 137 8.35 3.18 -4.69
C VAL A 137 8.33 2.09 -5.77
N ALA A 138 8.26 0.82 -5.37
CA ALA A 138 8.24 -0.30 -6.31
C ALA A 138 6.98 -0.28 -7.19
N GLU A 139 5.82 -0.01 -6.61
CA GLU A 139 4.55 0.08 -7.32
C GLU A 139 4.55 1.22 -8.34
N GLU A 140 5.06 2.41 -8.00
CA GLU A 140 5.17 3.50 -8.95
C GLU A 140 6.16 3.19 -10.07
N LEU A 141 7.29 2.52 -9.78
CA LEU A 141 8.22 2.07 -10.80
C LEU A 141 7.57 1.09 -11.78
N VAL A 142 6.79 0.13 -11.27
CA VAL A 142 6.11 -0.86 -12.11
C VAL A 142 4.97 -0.25 -12.90
N PHE A 143 4.02 0.40 -12.21
CA PHE A 143 2.77 0.83 -12.85
C PHE A 143 2.94 2.13 -13.64
N ARG A 144 3.69 3.13 -13.15
CA ARG A 144 3.88 4.43 -13.84
C ARG A 144 5.16 4.45 -14.64
N GLY A 145 6.22 3.89 -14.10
CA GLY A 145 7.51 3.83 -14.77
C GLY A 145 7.53 2.89 -15.97
N VAL A 146 7.06 1.66 -15.82
CA VAL A 146 7.15 0.62 -16.86
C VAL A 146 5.84 0.46 -17.63
N LEU A 147 4.75 0.09 -16.96
CA LEU A 147 3.48 -0.24 -17.61
C LEU A 147 2.86 0.96 -18.32
N MET A 148 2.60 2.05 -17.60
CA MET A 148 1.94 3.22 -18.16
C MET A 148 2.73 3.84 -19.32
N ARG A 149 4.06 3.92 -19.20
CA ARG A 149 4.91 4.42 -20.28
C ARG A 149 4.92 3.50 -21.50
N GLY A 150 4.87 2.19 -21.29
CA GLY A 150 4.70 1.22 -22.37
C GLY A 150 3.38 1.38 -23.13
N LEU A 151 2.34 1.84 -22.44
CA LEU A 151 1.01 2.09 -23.01
C LEU A 151 0.85 3.51 -23.60
N LYS A 152 1.78 4.45 -23.32
CA LYS A 152 1.73 5.86 -23.79
C LYS A 152 1.49 5.99 -25.31
N PRO A 153 2.09 5.15 -26.17
CA PRO A 153 1.84 5.20 -27.63
C PRO A 153 0.37 4.94 -28.03
N LEU A 154 -0.40 4.24 -27.19
CA LEU A 154 -1.83 3.98 -27.41
C LEU A 154 -2.75 5.13 -26.97
N GLY A 155 -2.16 6.18 -26.39
CA GLY A 155 -2.86 7.38 -25.94
C GLY A 155 -2.67 7.64 -24.43
N ARG A 156 -2.55 8.93 -24.10
CA ARG A 156 -2.30 9.37 -22.69
C ARG A 156 -3.37 8.87 -21.72
N ASN A 157 -4.63 9.12 -22.04
CA ASN A 157 -5.75 8.76 -21.14
C ASN A 157 -5.90 7.25 -21.02
N PHE A 158 -5.73 6.52 -22.12
CA PHE A 158 -5.73 5.07 -22.12
C PHE A 158 -4.64 4.51 -21.21
N ALA A 159 -3.43 5.03 -21.30
CA ALA A 159 -2.30 4.60 -20.48
C ALA A 159 -2.56 4.85 -18.98
N ILE A 160 -3.09 6.04 -18.62
CA ILE A 160 -3.42 6.38 -17.23
C ILE A 160 -4.51 5.45 -16.69
N VAL A 161 -5.63 5.31 -17.40
CA VAL A 161 -6.78 4.52 -16.94
C VAL A 161 -6.41 3.04 -16.83
N THR A 162 -5.73 2.48 -17.83
CA THR A 162 -5.33 1.06 -17.81
C THR A 162 -4.32 0.79 -16.70
N SER A 163 -3.33 1.66 -16.51
CA SER A 163 -2.37 1.52 -15.42
C SER A 163 -3.05 1.62 -14.05
N ALA A 164 -4.01 2.54 -13.88
CA ALA A 164 -4.77 2.69 -12.65
C ALA A 164 -5.66 1.47 -12.37
N LEU A 165 -6.31 0.93 -13.41
CA LEU A 165 -7.13 -0.27 -13.30
C LEU A 165 -6.29 -1.48 -12.89
N MET A 166 -5.15 -1.69 -13.54
CA MET A 166 -4.21 -2.76 -13.16
C MET A 166 -3.70 -2.60 -11.74
N PHE A 167 -3.43 -1.35 -11.31
CA PHE A 167 -3.02 -1.05 -9.95
C PHE A 167 -4.12 -1.36 -8.92
N GLY A 168 -5.38 -1.02 -9.22
CA GLY A 168 -6.52 -1.39 -8.38
C GLY A 168 -6.72 -2.90 -8.28
N LEU A 169 -6.64 -3.60 -9.41
CA LEU A 169 -6.79 -5.07 -9.47
C LEU A 169 -5.62 -5.82 -8.80
N PHE A 170 -4.47 -5.18 -8.64
CA PHE A 170 -3.32 -5.74 -7.93
C PHE A 170 -3.55 -5.85 -6.42
N HIS A 171 -4.50 -5.08 -5.89
CA HIS A 171 -4.89 -5.13 -4.48
C HIS A 171 -5.91 -6.25 -4.25
N ASP A 172 -5.70 -7.05 -3.20
CA ASP A 172 -6.40 -8.32 -2.98
C ASP A 172 -7.84 -8.16 -2.43
N ASP A 173 -8.33 -6.93 -2.19
CA ASP A 173 -9.70 -6.67 -1.75
C ASP A 173 -10.37 -5.51 -2.51
N VAL A 174 -11.69 -5.55 -2.57
CA VAL A 174 -12.49 -4.60 -3.36
C VAL A 174 -12.37 -3.17 -2.83
N VAL A 175 -12.38 -2.99 -1.52
CA VAL A 175 -12.33 -1.65 -0.89
C VAL A 175 -10.98 -1.00 -1.16
N GLN A 176 -9.90 -1.73 -0.92
CA GLN A 176 -8.55 -1.25 -1.17
C GLN A 176 -8.28 -1.10 -2.67
N GLY A 177 -8.82 -2.00 -3.50
CA GLY A 177 -8.73 -1.93 -4.96
C GLY A 177 -9.40 -0.68 -5.54
N LEU A 178 -10.60 -0.32 -5.05
CA LEU A 178 -11.29 0.91 -5.47
C LEU A 178 -10.50 2.16 -5.04
N PHE A 179 -9.98 2.18 -3.82
CA PHE A 179 -9.13 3.28 -3.35
C PHE A 179 -7.86 3.39 -4.20
N ALA A 180 -7.18 2.27 -4.44
CA ALA A 180 -5.97 2.19 -5.25
C ALA A 180 -6.25 2.61 -6.70
N PHE A 181 -7.39 2.23 -7.29
CA PHE A 181 -7.79 2.70 -8.61
C PHE A 181 -7.94 4.22 -8.65
N GLY A 182 -8.66 4.81 -7.70
CA GLY A 182 -8.84 6.27 -7.60
C GLY A 182 -7.51 7.01 -7.44
N CYS A 183 -6.67 6.59 -6.48
CA CYS A 183 -5.32 7.11 -6.32
C CYS A 183 -4.47 6.85 -7.57
N GLY A 184 -4.67 5.71 -8.23
CA GLY A 184 -3.99 5.32 -9.44
C GLY A 184 -4.19 6.27 -10.61
N LEU A 185 -5.41 6.77 -10.78
CA LEU A 185 -5.72 7.81 -11.78
C LEU A 185 -4.97 9.11 -11.46
N LEU A 186 -4.98 9.53 -10.20
CA LEU A 186 -4.30 10.74 -9.76
C LEU A 186 -2.78 10.64 -9.92
N PHE A 187 -2.18 9.56 -9.44
CA PHE A 187 -0.74 9.32 -9.53
C PHE A 187 -0.29 9.18 -11.00
N GLY A 188 -1.11 8.51 -11.83
CA GLY A 188 -0.87 8.42 -13.27
C GLY A 188 -0.89 9.78 -13.95
N PHE A 189 -1.85 10.65 -13.61
CA PHE A 189 -1.89 12.03 -14.08
C PHE A 189 -0.63 12.79 -13.66
N VAL A 190 -0.25 12.73 -12.38
CA VAL A 190 0.94 13.42 -11.85
C VAL A 190 2.22 12.92 -12.51
N ALA A 191 2.35 11.61 -12.73
CA ALA A 191 3.52 11.05 -13.40
C ALA A 191 3.63 11.50 -14.88
N MET A 192 2.50 11.69 -15.57
CA MET A 192 2.46 12.13 -16.96
C MET A 192 2.63 13.64 -17.11
N GLU A 193 2.11 14.43 -16.18
CA GLU A 193 2.12 15.90 -16.26
C GLU A 193 3.39 16.51 -15.69
N TYR A 194 3.87 15.95 -14.58
CA TYR A 194 5.00 16.49 -13.84
C TYR A 194 6.21 15.54 -13.89
N SER A 195 6.17 14.45 -13.16
CA SER A 195 7.22 13.42 -13.21
C SER A 195 6.88 12.19 -12.37
N LEU A 196 7.60 11.09 -12.62
CA LEU A 196 7.52 9.88 -11.81
C LEU A 196 7.91 10.15 -10.34
N VAL A 197 8.91 11.01 -10.10
CA VAL A 197 9.34 11.38 -8.74
C VAL A 197 8.19 11.99 -7.95
N TRP A 198 7.40 12.88 -8.53
CA TRP A 198 6.26 13.49 -7.84
C TRP A 198 5.13 12.49 -7.56
N SER A 199 4.91 11.55 -8.46
CA SER A 199 3.98 10.43 -8.21
C SER A 199 4.45 9.59 -7.02
N ILE A 200 5.74 9.22 -6.97
CA ILE A 200 6.34 8.51 -5.83
C ILE A 200 6.20 9.30 -4.53
N VAL A 201 6.51 10.60 -4.55
CA VAL A 201 6.39 11.46 -3.36
C VAL A 201 4.96 11.48 -2.82
N LEU A 202 3.95 11.64 -3.69
CA LEU A 202 2.54 11.62 -3.29
C LEU A 202 2.13 10.26 -2.73
N HIS A 203 2.56 9.17 -3.36
CA HIS A 203 2.22 7.83 -2.92
C HIS A 203 2.88 7.50 -1.56
N VAL A 204 4.16 7.79 -1.42
CA VAL A 204 4.88 7.66 -0.13
C VAL A 204 4.23 8.52 0.94
N PHE A 205 3.87 9.77 0.63
CA PHE A 205 3.18 10.64 1.57
C PHE A 205 1.83 10.04 2.02
N ASN A 206 1.04 9.53 1.08
CA ASN A 206 -0.21 8.84 1.39
C ASN A 206 0.00 7.68 2.38
N ASN A 207 0.94 6.81 2.10
CA ASN A 207 1.14 5.59 2.88
C ASN A 207 1.88 5.85 4.21
N ALA A 208 2.97 6.62 4.19
CA ALA A 208 3.79 6.85 5.37
C ALA A 208 3.17 7.87 6.33
N VAL A 209 2.61 8.97 5.80
CA VAL A 209 2.09 10.08 6.62
C VAL A 209 0.62 9.89 6.91
N LEU A 210 -0.24 9.85 5.88
CA LEU A 210 -1.69 9.74 6.10
C LEU A 210 -2.05 8.39 6.73
N GLY A 211 -1.53 7.29 6.19
CA GLY A 211 -1.71 5.96 6.77
C GLY A 211 -1.08 5.81 8.16
N GLY A 212 0.09 6.43 8.41
CA GLY A 212 0.79 6.42 9.69
C GLY A 212 0.09 7.26 10.76
N VAL A 213 -0.32 8.47 10.44
CA VAL A 213 -1.02 9.38 11.37
C VAL A 213 -2.35 8.78 11.84
N LEU A 214 -3.14 8.22 10.94
CA LEU A 214 -4.41 7.58 11.28
C LEU A 214 -4.21 6.38 12.22
N ARG A 215 -3.15 5.60 12.04
CA ARG A 215 -2.79 4.48 12.92
C ARG A 215 -2.30 4.95 14.28
N GLY A 216 -1.41 5.94 14.31
CA GLY A 216 -0.90 6.54 15.56
C GLY A 216 -2.01 7.14 16.40
N TRP A 217 -2.98 7.79 15.77
CA TRP A 217 -4.13 8.35 16.47
C TRP A 217 -5.05 7.27 17.07
N ARG A 218 -5.32 6.18 16.34
CA ARG A 218 -6.07 5.02 16.86
C ARG A 218 -5.35 4.36 18.03
N ALA A 219 -4.04 4.17 17.98
CA ALA A 219 -3.25 3.61 19.06
C ALA A 219 -3.27 4.53 20.31
N CYS A 220 -3.13 5.84 20.12
CA CYS A 220 -3.16 6.83 21.20
C CYS A 220 -4.55 6.96 21.85
N SER A 221 -5.63 6.78 21.08
CA SER A 221 -7.00 6.78 21.62
C SER A 221 -7.32 5.49 22.39
N ALA A 222 -6.72 4.37 22.01
CA ALA A 222 -6.87 3.10 22.72
C ALA A 222 -6.10 3.06 24.04
N THR A 223 -4.94 3.74 24.14
CA THR A 223 -4.13 3.80 25.38
C THR A 223 -4.62 4.84 26.39
N ARG A 224 -5.36 5.86 25.98
CA ARG A 224 -6.07 6.76 26.90
C ARG A 224 -7.36 6.11 27.37
N GLY A 225 -7.23 4.98 27.98
CA GLY A 225 -8.33 4.34 28.67
C GLY A 225 -8.84 5.20 29.81
N THR A 226 -10.11 5.51 29.76
CA THR A 226 -11.11 5.97 30.74
C THR A 226 -11.84 7.23 30.33
N ARG A 227 -12.45 7.20 29.24
CA ARG A 227 -13.81 7.65 28.93
C ARG A 227 -14.11 7.13 27.54
N ARG A 228 -14.73 5.96 27.47
CA ARG A 228 -15.32 5.47 26.24
C ARG A 228 -16.30 6.52 25.74
N ILE A 229 -15.88 7.38 24.80
CA ILE A 229 -16.79 7.74 23.74
C ILE A 229 -16.76 6.52 22.83
N ARG A 230 -17.57 5.55 23.23
CA ARG A 230 -17.92 4.41 22.43
C ARG A 230 -18.73 4.99 21.27
N TRP A 231 -18.08 5.18 20.12
CA TRP A 231 -18.79 5.29 18.88
C TRP A 231 -19.28 3.87 18.53
N ASP A 232 -20.28 3.40 19.35
CA ASP A 232 -21.12 2.30 18.94
C ASP A 232 -21.94 2.83 17.77
N PHE A 233 -21.38 2.74 16.57
CA PHE A 233 -22.19 2.74 15.40
C PHE A 233 -23.12 1.53 15.52
N TRP A 234 -24.37 1.77 15.68
CA TRP A 234 -25.49 0.91 15.88
C TRP A 234 -25.36 -0.40 15.10
N VAL A 235 -24.87 -1.44 15.74
CA VAL A 235 -25.17 -2.78 15.33
C VAL A 235 -26.54 -3.09 15.92
N PHE A 236 -27.58 -3.00 15.10
CA PHE A 236 -28.86 -3.57 15.45
C PHE A 236 -28.65 -5.07 15.66
N ARG A 237 -28.53 -5.49 16.90
CA ARG A 237 -28.74 -6.88 17.29
C ARG A 237 -30.24 -7.10 17.18
N SER A 238 -30.69 -7.79 16.13
CA SER A 238 -31.96 -8.48 16.14
C SER A 238 -31.83 -9.68 17.07
N SER A 239 -32.39 -9.57 18.26
CA SER A 239 -32.76 -10.69 19.12
C SER A 239 -34.04 -11.29 18.57
N ALA A 240 -33.97 -12.51 18.06
CA ALA A 240 -35.03 -13.51 18.08
C ALA A 240 -34.36 -14.90 18.01
#